data_0b29931118c7b5775afb19bb1986bc53
#
_entry.id   0b29931118c7b5775afb19bb1986bc53
#
_cell.length_a   1.000
_cell.length_b   1.000
_cell.length_c   1.000
_cell.angle_alpha   90.00
_cell.angle_beta   90.00
_cell.angle_gamma   90.00
#
_symmetry.space_group_name_H-M   'P 1'
#
loop_
_entity.id
_entity.type
_entity.pdbx_description
1 polymer ?
#
loop_
_entity_poly.entity_id
_entity_poly.type
_entity_poly.pdbx_seq_one_letter_code
_entity_poly.pdbx_strand_id
1 'polypeptide(L)'
;MSFFIILQWCFFSCGHIHQSDSAEACVDSFSQHYFNWQFQRSMPFVTPTSQKWLRYVASQVQQDDVEQLRNMPQGATYKIINVDTEDGDSVAVSHVLVRGFLCMDTIGKKSHVIDEATYEIKLHYQGGKWLVNLDGLPKKVK
;
A
#
# COMPACT_ATOMS: atom_id res chain seq x y z
N MET A 1 21.24 44.61 -41.40
CA MET A 1 21.38 43.20 -41.04
C MET A 1 20.77 42.98 -39.68
N SER A 2 19.55 42.49 -39.67
CA SER A 2 18.82 42.18 -38.42
C SER A 2 19.06 40.73 -38.04
N PHE A 3 19.70 40.52 -36.95
CA PHE A 3 19.82 39.20 -36.33
C PHE A 3 18.55 38.95 -35.49
N PHE A 4 17.67 38.11 -35.96
CA PHE A 4 16.54 37.60 -35.18
C PHE A 4 17.01 36.47 -34.32
N ILE A 5 17.15 36.70 -33.02
CA ILE A 5 17.38 35.66 -32.02
C ILE A 5 15.99 35.14 -31.66
N ILE A 6 15.65 33.98 -32.18
CA ILE A 6 14.46 33.23 -31.74
C ILE A 6 14.80 32.59 -30.40
N LEU A 7 14.28 33.16 -29.33
CA LEU A 7 14.35 32.60 -28.00
C LEU A 7 13.31 31.47 -27.90
N GLN A 8 13.76 30.24 -28.10
CA GLN A 8 12.93 29.06 -27.99
C GLN A 8 12.70 28.77 -26.51
N TRP A 9 11.50 29.12 -26.04
CA TRP A 9 11.05 28.77 -24.71
C TRP A 9 10.72 27.29 -24.67
N CYS A 10 11.61 26.48 -24.12
CA CYS A 10 11.27 25.13 -23.72
C CYS A 10 10.32 25.19 -22.52
N PHE A 11 9.03 25.01 -22.78
CA PHE A 11 8.09 24.70 -21.74
C PHE A 11 8.41 23.28 -21.23
N PHE A 12 9.18 23.21 -20.15
CA PHE A 12 9.19 22.03 -19.32
C PHE A 12 7.83 21.95 -18.65
N SER A 13 6.89 21.24 -19.30
CA SER A 13 5.70 20.77 -18.64
C SER A 13 6.16 19.73 -17.61
N CYS A 14 6.42 20.19 -16.39
CA CYS A 14 6.43 19.31 -15.24
C CYS A 14 4.99 18.82 -15.07
N GLY A 15 4.68 17.69 -15.68
CA GLY A 15 3.50 16.93 -15.32
C GLY A 15 3.64 16.57 -13.85
N HIS A 16 2.95 17.28 -12.98
CA HIS A 16 2.71 16.85 -11.63
C HIS A 16 1.91 15.56 -11.75
N ILE A 17 2.59 14.46 -11.60
CA ILE A 17 1.94 13.18 -11.39
C ILE A 17 1.28 13.29 -10.02
N HIS A 18 0.00 13.62 -10.00
CA HIS A 18 -0.85 13.51 -8.82
C HIS A 18 -1.05 12.01 -8.54
N GLN A 19 -0.01 11.38 -8.01
CA GLN A 19 0.01 9.95 -7.75
C GLN A 19 -0.66 9.57 -6.43
N SER A 20 -1.11 10.55 -5.63
CA SER A 20 -1.55 10.30 -4.26
C SER A 20 -3.03 10.59 -3.97
N ASP A 21 -3.78 11.09 -4.92
CA ASP A 21 -5.14 11.59 -4.64
C ASP A 21 -6.24 10.56 -4.93
N SER A 22 -5.93 9.41 -5.53
CA SER A 22 -6.90 8.35 -5.79
C SER A 22 -6.84 7.24 -4.75
N ALA A 23 -7.98 6.61 -4.46
CA ALA A 23 -8.06 5.44 -3.60
C ALA A 23 -7.17 4.30 -4.13
N GLU A 24 -7.14 4.10 -5.45
CA GLU A 24 -6.31 3.09 -6.09
C GLU A 24 -4.81 3.33 -5.87
N ALA A 25 -4.34 4.57 -6.03
CA ALA A 25 -2.95 4.92 -5.78
C ALA A 25 -2.54 4.69 -4.32
N CYS A 26 -3.44 4.95 -3.38
CA CYS A 26 -3.22 4.67 -1.96
C CYS A 26 -3.08 3.16 -1.70
N VAL A 27 -3.99 2.35 -2.25
CA VAL A 27 -3.95 0.88 -2.14
C VAL A 27 -2.68 0.33 -2.75
N ASP A 28 -2.27 0.84 -3.91
CA ASP A 28 -1.04 0.43 -4.59
C ASP A 28 0.19 0.67 -3.70
N SER A 29 0.36 1.88 -3.22
CA SER A 29 1.49 2.23 -2.35
C SER A 29 1.48 1.46 -1.02
N PHE A 30 0.31 1.32 -0.41
CA PHE A 30 0.16 0.52 0.82
C PHE A 30 0.52 -0.95 0.57
N SER A 31 -0.01 -1.56 -0.48
CA SER A 31 0.19 -2.98 -0.78
C SER A 31 1.65 -3.30 -1.10
N GLN A 32 2.30 -2.43 -1.87
CA GLN A 32 3.72 -2.59 -2.19
C GLN A 32 4.60 -2.71 -0.94
N HIS A 33 4.33 -1.92 0.07
CA HIS A 33 5.11 -1.92 1.29
C HIS A 33 4.62 -2.95 2.31
N TYR A 34 3.32 -3.00 2.55
CA TYR A 34 2.74 -3.84 3.61
C TYR A 34 3.01 -5.34 3.39
N PHE A 35 2.73 -5.87 2.21
CA PHE A 35 2.91 -7.29 1.92
C PHE A 35 4.38 -7.71 1.79
N ASN A 36 5.29 -6.76 1.68
CA ASN A 36 6.74 -6.96 1.75
C ASN A 36 7.32 -6.67 3.15
N TRP A 37 6.47 -6.60 4.16
CA TRP A 37 6.84 -6.37 5.56
C TRP A 37 7.58 -5.04 5.81
N GLN A 38 7.40 -4.07 4.95
CA GLN A 38 7.95 -2.73 5.08
C GLN A 38 6.94 -1.84 5.82
N PHE A 39 6.60 -2.23 7.05
CA PHE A 39 5.52 -1.60 7.83
C PHE A 39 5.76 -0.10 8.08
N GLN A 40 7.00 0.29 8.34
CA GLN A 40 7.34 1.70 8.52
C GLN A 40 7.07 2.52 7.24
N ARG A 41 7.33 1.96 6.07
CA ARG A 41 7.05 2.61 4.79
C ARG A 41 5.57 2.64 4.44
N SER A 42 4.77 1.79 5.07
CA SER A 42 3.31 1.79 4.91
C SER A 42 2.62 2.89 5.73
N MET A 43 3.28 3.44 6.76
CA MET A 43 2.71 4.41 7.68
C MET A 43 2.05 5.64 7.01
N PRO A 44 2.63 6.25 5.96
CA PRO A 44 2.03 7.41 5.32
C PRO A 44 0.69 7.13 4.63
N PHE A 45 0.39 5.88 4.35
CA PHE A 45 -0.77 5.45 3.56
C PHE A 45 -1.95 4.95 4.42
N VAL A 46 -1.83 5.03 5.73
CA VAL A 46 -2.89 4.63 6.66
C VAL A 46 -3.40 5.81 7.47
N THR A 47 -4.64 5.68 7.96
CA THR A 47 -5.22 6.68 8.86
C THR A 47 -4.39 6.81 10.13
N PRO A 48 -4.37 7.98 10.80
CA PRO A 48 -3.65 8.16 12.06
C PRO A 48 -4.03 7.12 13.12
N THR A 49 -5.30 6.76 13.20
CA THR A 49 -5.79 5.73 14.15
C THR A 49 -5.34 4.31 13.79
N SER A 50 -4.99 4.07 12.54
CA SER A 50 -4.51 2.78 12.03
C SER A 50 -3.02 2.55 12.25
N GLN A 51 -2.24 3.61 12.45
CA GLN A 51 -0.78 3.51 12.61
C GLN A 51 -0.36 2.63 13.80
N LYS A 52 -1.18 2.58 14.85
CA LYS A 52 -0.94 1.71 16.01
C LYS A 52 -0.86 0.22 15.61
N TRP A 53 -1.66 -0.19 14.63
CA TRP A 53 -1.66 -1.57 14.14
C TRP A 53 -0.37 -1.92 13.41
N LEU A 54 0.13 -1.02 12.57
CA LEU A 54 1.42 -1.21 11.88
C LEU A 54 2.59 -1.25 12.87
N ARG A 55 2.57 -0.39 13.89
CA ARG A 55 3.58 -0.41 14.96
C ARG A 55 3.52 -1.71 15.75
N TYR A 56 2.32 -2.18 16.05
CA TYR A 56 2.13 -3.43 16.79
C TYR A 56 2.63 -4.63 15.99
N VAL A 57 2.24 -4.75 14.71
CA VAL A 57 2.76 -5.81 13.83
C VAL A 57 4.28 -5.75 13.75
N ALA A 58 4.85 -4.57 13.54
CA ALA A 58 6.30 -4.38 13.45
C ALA A 58 7.01 -4.83 14.74
N SER A 59 6.41 -4.60 15.91
CA SER A 59 6.98 -5.02 17.21
C SER A 59 6.96 -6.54 17.43
N GLN A 60 6.16 -7.27 16.65
CA GLN A 60 6.01 -8.73 16.76
C GLN A 60 6.85 -9.49 15.73
N VAL A 61 7.59 -8.80 14.88
CA VAL A 61 8.52 -9.43 13.94
C VAL A 61 9.63 -10.13 14.67
N GLN A 62 9.83 -11.41 14.38
CA GLN A 62 10.83 -12.27 15.00
C GLN A 62 12.01 -12.53 14.05
N GLN A 63 13.11 -13.05 14.59
CA GLN A 63 14.28 -13.37 13.78
C GLN A 63 13.97 -14.40 12.69
N ASP A 64 13.14 -15.39 12.99
CA ASP A 64 12.69 -16.40 12.03
C ASP A 64 11.94 -15.77 10.84
N ASP A 65 11.13 -14.75 11.09
CA ASP A 65 10.42 -14.02 10.03
C ASP A 65 11.41 -13.32 9.09
N VAL A 66 12.42 -12.68 9.66
CA VAL A 66 13.47 -11.98 8.90
C VAL A 66 14.26 -13.00 8.04
N GLU A 67 14.57 -14.16 8.58
CA GLU A 67 15.27 -15.22 7.84
C GLU A 67 14.42 -15.77 6.71
N GLN A 68 13.13 -16.00 6.94
CA GLN A 68 12.20 -16.41 5.88
C GLN A 68 12.12 -15.37 4.77
N LEU A 69 12.00 -14.08 5.10
CA LEU A 69 11.98 -12.99 4.12
C LEU A 69 13.27 -12.95 3.27
N ARG A 70 14.44 -13.15 3.91
CA ARG A 70 15.73 -13.17 3.21
C ARG A 70 15.87 -14.36 2.27
N ASN A 71 15.28 -15.50 2.63
CA ASN A 71 15.36 -16.73 1.85
C ASN A 71 14.34 -16.77 0.70
N MET A 72 13.38 -15.86 0.65
CA MET A 72 12.44 -15.78 -0.45
C MET A 72 13.16 -15.27 -1.71
N PRO A 73 13.01 -15.98 -2.86
CA PRO A 73 13.72 -15.61 -4.09
C PRO A 73 13.27 -14.28 -4.68
N GLN A 74 12.06 -13.85 -4.36
CA GLN A 74 11.50 -12.56 -4.75
C GLN A 74 10.47 -12.11 -3.72
N GLY A 75 10.19 -10.80 -3.69
CA GLY A 75 9.17 -10.23 -2.82
C GLY A 75 7.75 -10.58 -3.25
N ALA A 76 6.80 -10.20 -2.42
CA ALA A 76 5.38 -10.32 -2.72
C ALA A 76 5.03 -9.56 -4.00
N THR A 77 4.23 -10.17 -4.86
CA THR A 77 3.58 -9.51 -5.99
C THR A 77 2.10 -9.35 -5.69
N TYR A 78 1.46 -8.33 -6.26
CA TYR A 78 0.05 -8.09 -6.02
C TYR A 78 -0.64 -7.49 -7.26
N LYS A 79 -1.95 -7.65 -7.28
CA LYS A 79 -2.83 -7.06 -8.28
C LYS A 79 -4.06 -6.47 -7.60
N ILE A 80 -4.36 -5.21 -7.85
CA ILE A 80 -5.60 -4.59 -7.43
C ILE A 80 -6.72 -5.10 -8.35
N ILE A 81 -7.69 -5.82 -7.78
CA ILE A 81 -8.79 -6.39 -8.55
C ILE A 81 -9.85 -5.31 -8.82
N ASN A 82 -10.23 -4.58 -7.78
CA ASN A 82 -11.20 -3.50 -7.87
C ASN A 82 -10.97 -2.46 -6.77
N VAL A 83 -11.56 -1.30 -6.94
CA VAL A 83 -11.72 -0.27 -5.91
C VAL A 83 -13.13 0.29 -6.06
N ASP A 84 -13.97 0.06 -5.07
CA ASP A 84 -15.36 0.50 -5.06
C ASP A 84 -15.57 1.56 -3.98
N THR A 85 -16.07 2.72 -4.37
CA THR A 85 -16.42 3.81 -3.44
C THR A 85 -17.82 3.60 -2.88
N GLU A 86 -17.98 3.92 -1.59
CA GLU A 86 -19.23 3.79 -0.85
C GLU A 86 -19.51 5.07 -0.06
N ASP A 87 -20.76 5.23 0.43
CA ASP A 87 -21.16 6.28 1.37
C ASP A 87 -20.72 7.71 0.98
N GLY A 88 -21.22 8.22 -0.15
CA GLY A 88 -20.96 9.60 -0.57
C GLY A 88 -19.50 9.86 -0.93
N ASP A 89 -18.80 8.85 -1.43
CA ASP A 89 -17.42 8.90 -1.91
C ASP A 89 -16.35 9.16 -0.82
N SER A 90 -16.67 8.96 0.45
CA SER A 90 -15.74 9.10 1.58
C SER A 90 -15.18 7.78 2.10
N VAL A 91 -15.73 6.67 1.69
CA VAL A 91 -15.31 5.30 2.03
C VAL A 91 -15.14 4.50 0.76
N ALA A 92 -14.09 3.71 0.68
CA ALA A 92 -13.85 2.78 -0.42
C ALA A 92 -13.42 1.42 0.11
N VAL A 93 -13.68 0.40 -0.68
CA VAL A 93 -13.22 -0.98 -0.43
C VAL A 93 -12.48 -1.47 -1.66
N SER A 94 -11.30 -1.99 -1.47
CA SER A 94 -10.48 -2.60 -2.52
C SER A 94 -10.24 -4.06 -2.23
N HIS A 95 -10.21 -4.88 -3.27
CA HIS A 95 -9.77 -6.26 -3.21
C HIS A 95 -8.42 -6.38 -3.90
N VAL A 96 -7.44 -6.94 -3.20
CA VAL A 96 -6.06 -7.07 -3.68
C VAL A 96 -5.67 -8.55 -3.65
N LEU A 97 -5.31 -9.08 -4.80
CA LEU A 97 -4.74 -10.42 -4.94
C LEU A 97 -3.24 -10.35 -4.69
N VAL A 98 -2.75 -11.09 -3.71
CA VAL A 98 -1.32 -11.13 -3.33
C VAL A 98 -0.76 -12.52 -3.55
N ARG A 99 0.44 -12.60 -4.11
CA ARG A 99 1.10 -13.86 -4.43
C ARG A 99 2.51 -13.93 -3.87
N GLY A 100 2.89 -15.13 -3.44
CA GLY A 100 4.26 -15.44 -3.02
C GLY A 100 4.75 -14.55 -1.89
N PHE A 101 4.07 -14.55 -0.75
CA PHE A 101 4.37 -13.66 0.36
C PHE A 101 4.38 -14.39 1.71
N LEU A 102 5.12 -13.80 2.65
CA LEU A 102 5.10 -14.22 4.05
C LEU A 102 3.88 -13.63 4.74
N CYS A 103 3.08 -14.46 5.40
CA CYS A 103 1.84 -14.06 6.04
C CYS A 103 1.89 -14.30 7.55
N MET A 104 1.49 -13.30 8.30
CA MET A 104 1.17 -13.37 9.70
C MET A 104 -0.35 -13.33 9.84
N ASP A 105 -1.00 -14.46 10.02
CA ASP A 105 -2.47 -14.52 10.16
C ASP A 105 -2.97 -13.92 11.46
N THR A 106 -2.17 -14.06 12.50
CA THR A 106 -2.45 -13.51 13.83
C THR A 106 -1.18 -12.84 14.34
N ILE A 107 -1.32 -11.61 14.80
CA ILE A 107 -0.17 -10.86 15.34
C ILE A 107 0.48 -11.63 16.49
N GLY A 108 1.79 -11.82 16.41
CA GLY A 108 2.59 -12.54 17.41
C GLY A 108 2.63 -14.06 17.25
N LYS A 109 1.96 -14.60 16.25
CA LYS A 109 2.04 -16.02 15.88
C LYS A 109 3.05 -16.23 14.77
N LYS A 110 3.48 -17.48 14.60
CA LYS A 110 4.44 -17.86 13.56
C LYS A 110 3.88 -17.52 12.17
N SER A 111 4.69 -16.84 11.38
CA SER A 111 4.38 -16.54 9.98
C SER A 111 4.72 -17.73 9.07
N HIS A 112 4.09 -17.77 7.91
CA HIS A 112 4.30 -18.81 6.90
C HIS A 112 4.13 -18.23 5.50
N VAL A 113 4.79 -18.85 4.53
CA VAL A 113 4.68 -18.45 3.11
C VAL A 113 3.36 -18.92 2.55
N ILE A 114 2.67 -18.02 1.86
CA ILE A 114 1.42 -18.28 1.15
C ILE A 114 1.63 -18.07 -0.34
N ASP A 115 1.12 -18.99 -1.16
CA ASP A 115 1.20 -18.90 -2.61
C ASP A 115 0.31 -17.80 -3.16
N GLU A 116 -0.92 -17.70 -2.65
CA GLU A 116 -1.91 -16.72 -3.11
C GLU A 116 -2.98 -16.48 -2.06
N ALA A 117 -3.40 -15.24 -1.89
CA ALA A 117 -4.58 -14.86 -1.11
C ALA A 117 -5.13 -13.51 -1.59
N THR A 118 -6.44 -13.33 -1.43
CA THR A 118 -7.10 -12.05 -1.69
C THR A 118 -7.43 -11.37 -0.38
N TYR A 119 -7.12 -10.07 -0.30
CA TYR A 119 -7.39 -9.24 0.86
C TYR A 119 -8.39 -8.15 0.57
N GLU A 120 -9.25 -7.88 1.53
CA GLU A 120 -10.11 -6.70 1.55
C GLU A 120 -9.39 -5.57 2.27
N ILE A 121 -9.23 -4.44 1.58
CA ILE A 121 -8.59 -3.23 2.08
C ILE A 121 -9.64 -2.12 2.13
N LYS A 122 -9.93 -1.61 3.31
CA LYS A 122 -10.85 -0.48 3.51
C LYS A 122 -10.09 0.83 3.50
N LEU A 123 -10.67 1.86 2.88
CA LEU A 123 -10.10 3.19 2.79
C LEU A 123 -11.10 4.24 3.25
N HIS A 124 -10.56 5.30 3.84
CA HIS A 124 -11.31 6.50 4.19
C HIS A 124 -10.69 7.72 3.51
N TYR A 125 -11.53 8.60 3.00
CA TYR A 125 -11.11 9.92 2.53
C TYR A 125 -11.16 10.90 3.70
N GLN A 126 -10.01 11.39 4.11
CA GLN A 126 -9.89 12.34 5.20
C GLN A 126 -8.65 13.22 5.04
N GLY A 127 -8.74 14.47 5.48
CA GLY A 127 -7.63 15.41 5.36
C GLY A 127 -7.20 15.66 3.91
N GLY A 128 -8.13 15.57 2.96
CA GLY A 128 -7.89 15.83 1.54
C GLY A 128 -7.23 14.67 0.78
N LYS A 129 -7.19 13.47 1.34
CA LYS A 129 -6.58 12.29 0.71
C LYS A 129 -7.22 10.97 1.14
N TRP A 130 -7.05 9.95 0.31
CA TRP A 130 -7.41 8.58 0.65
C TRP A 130 -6.35 7.95 1.53
N LEU A 131 -6.79 7.23 2.57
CA LEU A 131 -5.93 6.50 3.50
C LEU A 131 -6.55 5.14 3.81
N VAL A 132 -5.71 4.12 3.93
CA VAL A 132 -6.13 2.80 4.37
C VAL A 132 -6.55 2.84 5.83
N ASN A 133 -7.71 2.30 6.13
CA ASN A 133 -8.24 2.20 7.50
C ASN A 133 -8.14 0.77 8.01
N LEU A 134 -7.35 0.57 9.05
CA LEU A 134 -7.12 -0.72 9.67
C LEU A 134 -7.80 -0.79 11.03
N ASP A 135 -8.45 -1.89 11.30
CA ASP A 135 -9.00 -2.29 12.60
C ASP A 135 -8.34 -3.59 13.11
N GLY A 136 -7.12 -3.84 12.67
CA GLY A 136 -6.33 -5.05 12.90
C GLY A 136 -5.48 -5.34 11.68
N LEU A 137 -5.20 -6.60 11.41
CA LEU A 137 -4.59 -7.02 10.14
C LEU A 137 -5.61 -6.94 9.00
N PRO A 138 -5.18 -6.69 7.76
CA PRO A 138 -6.04 -6.84 6.59
C PRO A 138 -6.71 -8.22 6.56
N LYS A 139 -7.97 -8.24 6.15
CA LYS A 139 -8.78 -9.46 6.18
C LYS A 139 -8.69 -10.22 4.87
N LYS A 140 -8.42 -11.52 4.95
CA LYS A 140 -8.54 -12.40 3.80
C LYS A 140 -9.99 -12.56 3.40
N VAL A 141 -10.24 -12.51 2.10
CA VAL A 141 -11.52 -12.87 1.50
C VAL A 141 -11.58 -14.39 1.36
N LYS A 142 -12.68 -14.97 1.76
CA LYS A 142 -12.91 -16.42 1.61
C LYS A 142 -13.34 -16.78 0.19
#